data_2e252cb72328c59ce5b0b4bfab063e26
#
_entry.id   2e252cb72328c59ce5b0b4bfab063e26
#
_cell.length_a   1.000
_cell.length_b   1.000
_cell.length_c   1.000
_cell.angle_alpha   90.00
_cell.angle_beta   90.00
_cell.angle_gamma   90.00
#
_symmetry.space_group_name_H-M   'P 1'
#
loop_
_entity.id
_entity.type
_entity.pdbx_description
1 polymer ?
#
loop_
_entity_poly.entity_id
_entity_poly.type
_entity_poly.pdbx_seq_one_letter_code
_entity_poly.pdbx_strand_id
1 'polypeptide(L)'
;MRISRALLTEKIDEGYAFVPAVDRTCPFNGILWVNEDGKAILDRLRDDISREALIQSLVELSEAPEDEVAAETDAFLASLRELALLT
;
A
#
# COMPACT_ATOMS: atom_id res chain seq x y z
N MET A 1 -5.87 -6.66 8.01
CA MET A 1 -4.68 -6.74 7.14
C MET A 1 -3.71 -5.59 7.42
N ARG A 2 -2.46 -5.84 7.19
CA ARG A 2 -1.41 -4.82 7.34
C ARG A 2 -0.20 -5.24 6.51
N ILE A 3 0.75 -4.29 6.31
CA ILE A 3 2.02 -4.62 5.68
C ILE A 3 2.76 -5.64 6.54
N SER A 4 3.29 -6.68 5.91
CA SER A 4 3.93 -7.80 6.59
C SER A 4 5.31 -7.45 7.16
N ARG A 5 5.86 -6.29 6.81
CA ARG A 5 7.19 -5.86 7.23
C ARG A 5 7.33 -4.35 7.10
N ALA A 6 8.29 -3.79 7.82
CA ALA A 6 8.58 -2.36 7.75
C ALA A 6 9.09 -1.97 6.36
N LEU A 7 8.65 -0.81 5.88
CA LEU A 7 9.09 -0.25 4.62
C LEU A 7 9.76 1.10 4.90
N LEU A 8 10.92 1.30 4.30
CA LEU A 8 11.57 2.62 4.28
C LEU A 8 10.97 3.39 3.12
N THR A 9 10.57 4.63 3.38
CA THR A 9 9.91 5.49 2.40
C THR A 9 10.81 6.64 2.00
N GLU A 10 10.93 6.89 0.71
CA GLU A 10 11.65 8.05 0.19
C GLU A 10 10.83 8.72 -0.91
N LYS A 11 10.67 10.03 -0.81
CA LYS A 11 9.97 10.79 -1.85
C LYS A 11 10.95 11.09 -2.98
N ILE A 12 10.55 10.74 -4.21
CA ILE A 12 11.35 10.97 -5.42
C ILE A 12 10.45 11.61 -6.48
N ASP A 13 10.73 12.86 -6.82
CA ASP A 13 9.93 13.63 -7.79
C ASP A 13 8.44 13.63 -7.42
N GLU A 14 7.58 13.07 -8.26
CA GLU A 14 6.13 13.01 -8.04
C GLU A 14 5.67 11.70 -7.41
N GLY A 15 6.60 10.82 -7.09
CA GLY A 15 6.28 9.50 -6.55
C GLY A 15 7.04 9.19 -5.27
N TYR A 16 6.89 7.94 -4.84
CA TYR A 16 7.52 7.44 -3.63
C TYR A 16 8.16 6.09 -3.90
N ALA A 17 9.34 5.90 -3.34
CA ALA A 17 10.02 4.61 -3.34
C ALA A 17 9.87 3.97 -1.97
N PHE A 18 9.40 2.73 -1.92
CA PHE A 18 9.32 1.94 -0.69
C PHE A 18 10.28 0.78 -0.80
N VAL A 19 11.17 0.67 0.18
CA VAL A 19 12.17 -0.40 0.23
C VAL A 19 11.89 -1.24 1.45
N PRO A 20 11.58 -2.55 1.31
CA PRO A 20 11.35 -3.39 2.46
C PRO A 20 12.62 -3.59 3.27
N ALA A 21 12.46 -3.66 4.60
CA ALA A 21 13.56 -3.99 5.48
C ALA A 21 14.12 -5.36 5.11
N VAL A 22 15.42 -5.54 5.25
CA VAL A 22 16.08 -6.80 4.89
C VAL A 22 15.54 -7.93 5.76
N ASP A 23 15.03 -8.96 5.09
CA ASP A 23 14.49 -10.15 5.73
C ASP A 23 14.60 -11.31 4.75
N ARG A 24 15.25 -12.38 5.17
CA ARG A 24 15.49 -13.54 4.32
C ARG A 24 14.23 -14.35 4.03
N THR A 25 13.16 -14.14 4.79
CA THR A 25 11.92 -14.89 4.64
C THR A 25 11.00 -14.27 3.60
N CYS A 26 11.24 -13.02 3.20
CA CYS A 26 10.42 -12.33 2.21
C CYS A 26 11.04 -12.47 0.82
N PRO A 27 10.30 -12.95 -0.18
CA PRO A 27 10.82 -13.10 -1.53
C PRO A 27 11.06 -11.77 -2.24
N PHE A 28 10.40 -10.70 -1.83
CA PHE A 28 10.55 -9.38 -2.44
C PHE A 28 11.71 -8.63 -1.80
N ASN A 29 12.70 -8.26 -2.60
CA ASN A 29 13.88 -7.51 -2.14
C ASN A 29 14.19 -6.31 -3.04
N GLY A 30 13.24 -5.86 -3.83
CA GLY A 30 13.38 -4.73 -4.73
C GLY A 30 12.84 -3.44 -4.15
N ILE A 31 12.60 -2.47 -5.04
CA ILE A 31 12.01 -1.18 -4.70
C ILE A 31 10.59 -1.16 -5.24
N LEU A 32 9.64 -0.78 -4.39
CA LEU A 32 8.25 -0.61 -4.80
C LEU A 32 8.02 0.88 -5.11
N TRP A 33 7.75 1.18 -6.37
CA TRP A 33 7.49 2.54 -6.81
C TRP A 33 5.98 2.78 -6.83
N VAL A 34 5.53 3.84 -6.15
CA VAL A 34 4.11 4.18 -6.07
C VAL A 34 3.88 5.67 -6.24
N ASN A 35 2.67 6.03 -6.62
CA ASN A 35 2.22 7.42 -6.66
C ASN A 35 1.62 7.82 -5.31
N GLU A 36 1.02 9.01 -5.24
CA GLU A 36 0.37 9.52 -4.03
C GLU A 36 -0.71 8.57 -3.52
N ASP A 37 -1.50 7.98 -4.42
CA ASP A 37 -2.58 7.08 -4.03
C ASP A 37 -2.05 5.79 -3.41
N GLY A 38 -1.01 5.23 -4.00
CA GLY A 38 -0.34 4.05 -3.44
C GLY A 38 0.30 4.33 -2.10
N LYS A 39 0.91 5.50 -1.93
CA LYS A 39 1.47 5.93 -0.65
C LYS A 39 0.38 6.01 0.42
N ALA A 40 -0.78 6.59 0.08
CA ALA A 40 -1.89 6.70 1.03
C ALA A 40 -2.35 5.33 1.52
N ILE A 41 -2.40 4.34 0.64
CA ILE A 41 -2.74 2.97 0.99
C ILE A 41 -1.67 2.37 1.93
N LEU A 42 -0.40 2.49 1.57
CA LEU A 42 0.70 1.92 2.36
C LEU A 42 0.80 2.56 3.74
N ASP A 43 0.58 3.87 3.84
CA ASP A 43 0.61 4.57 5.12
C ASP A 43 -0.46 4.02 6.08
N ARG A 44 -1.63 3.68 5.57
CA ARG A 44 -2.72 3.13 6.39
C ARG A 44 -2.49 1.67 6.77
N LEU A 45 -1.76 0.94 5.96
CA LEU A 45 -1.45 -0.47 6.22
C LEU A 45 -0.32 -0.67 7.24
N ARG A 46 0.22 0.41 7.82
CA ARG A 46 1.19 0.31 8.91
C ARG A 46 0.55 -0.29 10.16
N ASP A 47 -0.74 -0.01 10.36
CA ASP A 47 -1.53 -0.60 11.42
C ASP A 47 -2.50 -1.60 10.82
N ASP A 48 -2.96 -2.54 11.62
CA ASP A 48 -3.95 -3.50 11.16
C ASP A 48 -5.26 -2.76 10.87
N ILE A 49 -5.79 -2.97 9.66
CA ILE A 49 -6.99 -2.28 9.20
C ILE A 49 -7.81 -3.22 8.33
N SER A 50 -9.14 -3.14 8.44
CA SER A 50 -10.01 -3.90 7.56
C SER A 50 -10.08 -3.27 6.18
N ARG A 51 -10.45 -4.06 5.18
CA ARG A 51 -10.65 -3.56 3.82
C ARG A 51 -11.66 -2.42 3.79
N GLU A 52 -12.78 -2.58 4.48
CA GLU A 52 -13.84 -1.58 4.53
C GLU A 52 -13.37 -0.27 5.15
N ALA A 53 -12.65 -0.33 6.25
CA ALA A 53 -12.10 0.86 6.90
C ALA A 53 -11.06 1.53 6.03
N LEU A 54 -10.22 0.76 5.34
CA LEU A 54 -9.22 1.28 4.42
C LEU A 54 -9.90 2.04 3.27
N ILE A 55 -10.87 1.43 2.61
CA ILE A 55 -11.59 2.06 1.51
C ILE A 55 -12.29 3.34 1.98
N GLN A 56 -12.95 3.29 3.13
CA GLN A 56 -13.64 4.45 3.69
C GLN A 56 -12.69 5.62 3.93
N SER A 57 -11.51 5.35 4.49
CA SER A 57 -10.52 6.40 4.74
C SER A 57 -9.99 7.00 3.43
N LEU A 58 -9.86 6.21 2.39
CA LEU A 58 -9.40 6.68 1.09
C LEU A 58 -10.48 7.50 0.37
N VAL A 59 -11.73 7.11 0.49
CA VAL A 59 -12.85 7.89 -0.05
C VAL A 59 -12.90 9.28 0.58
N GLU A 60 -12.63 9.39 1.88
CA GLU A 60 -12.60 10.68 2.57
C GLU A 60 -11.48 11.60 2.07
N LEU A 61 -10.37 11.03 1.62
CA LEU A 61 -9.24 11.79 1.07
C LEU A 61 -9.43 12.16 -0.39
N SER A 62 -10.13 11.34 -1.13
CA SER A 62 -10.32 11.45 -2.55
C SER A 62 -11.72 11.96 -2.85
N GLU A 63 -11.88 12.68 -3.95
CA GLU A 63 -13.20 13.07 -4.42
C GLU A 63 -13.77 12.06 -5.40
N ALA A 64 -13.08 10.95 -5.63
CA ALA A 64 -13.51 9.91 -6.54
C ALA A 64 -14.66 9.08 -5.97
N PRO A 65 -15.51 8.49 -6.82
CA PRO A 65 -16.57 7.59 -6.37
C PRO A 65 -16.04 6.38 -5.60
N GLU A 66 -16.82 5.90 -4.63
CA GLU A 66 -16.42 4.78 -3.78
C GLU A 66 -16.09 3.51 -4.57
N ASP A 67 -16.87 3.19 -5.59
CA ASP A 67 -16.65 2.00 -6.41
C ASP A 67 -15.31 2.06 -7.16
N GLU A 68 -14.93 3.24 -7.62
CA GLU A 68 -13.63 3.45 -8.27
C GLU A 68 -12.48 3.29 -7.27
N VAL A 69 -12.61 3.91 -6.10
CA VAL A 69 -11.62 3.79 -5.02
C VAL A 69 -11.49 2.33 -4.60
N ALA A 70 -12.59 1.62 -4.44
CA ALA A 70 -12.58 0.21 -4.05
C ALA A 70 -11.86 -0.65 -5.10
N ALA A 71 -12.12 -0.43 -6.39
CA ALA A 71 -11.49 -1.20 -7.46
C ALA A 71 -9.97 -0.98 -7.49
N GLU A 72 -9.53 0.27 -7.39
CA GLU A 72 -8.11 0.60 -7.35
C GLU A 72 -7.42 0.04 -6.11
N THR A 73 -8.07 0.14 -4.96
CA THR A 73 -7.55 -0.40 -3.71
C THR A 73 -7.40 -1.92 -3.79
N ASP A 74 -8.40 -2.61 -4.28
CA ASP A 74 -8.35 -4.07 -4.41
C ASP A 74 -7.23 -4.53 -5.36
N ALA A 75 -7.04 -3.83 -6.46
CA ALA A 75 -5.95 -4.12 -7.41
C ALA A 75 -4.58 -3.94 -6.75
N PHE A 76 -4.41 -2.87 -5.98
CA PHE A 76 -3.17 -2.60 -5.26
C PHE A 76 -2.89 -3.65 -4.19
N LEU A 77 -3.92 -4.02 -3.42
CA LEU A 77 -3.79 -5.06 -2.40
C LEU A 77 -3.43 -6.42 -2.99
N ALA A 78 -3.98 -6.75 -4.16
CA ALA A 78 -3.63 -7.98 -4.86
C ALA A 78 -2.16 -8.00 -5.24
N SER A 79 -1.63 -6.87 -5.73
CA SER A 79 -0.21 -6.74 -6.05
C SER A 79 0.67 -6.92 -4.81
N LEU A 80 0.28 -6.34 -3.68
CA LEU A 80 1.02 -6.50 -2.43
C LEU A 80 1.03 -7.96 -1.96
N ARG A 81 -0.07 -8.69 -2.14
CA ARG A 81 -0.14 -10.11 -1.79
C ARG A 81 0.79 -10.94 -2.66
N GLU A 82 0.85 -10.65 -3.96
CA GLU A 82 1.76 -11.34 -4.87
C GLU A 82 3.23 -11.13 -4.49
N LEU A 83 3.55 -9.97 -3.93
CA LEU A 83 4.91 -9.65 -3.46
C LEU A 83 5.18 -10.13 -2.03
N ALA A 84 4.21 -10.80 -1.40
CA ALA A 84 4.28 -11.25 0.00
C ALA A 84 4.48 -10.09 1.00
N LEU A 85 3.94 -8.92 0.68
CA LEU A 85 4.05 -7.73 1.52
C LEU A 85 2.80 -7.45 2.36
N LEU A 86 1.76 -8.28 2.23
CA LEU A 86 0.51 -8.09 2.95
C LEU A 86 0.16 -9.31 3.78
N THR A 87 -0.19 -9.09 5.04
CA THR A 87 -0.69 -10.16 5.92
C THR A 87 -2.17 -9.97 6.23
#